data_2761f26f4bd6bddd0bbc5cbc19ed26cc
#
_entry.id   2761f26f4bd6bddd0bbc5cbc19ed26cc
#
_cell.length_a   1.000
_cell.length_b   1.000
_cell.length_c   1.000
_cell.angle_alpha   90.00
_cell.angle_beta   90.00
_cell.angle_gamma   90.00
#
_symmetry.space_group_name_H-M   'P 1'
#
loop_
_entity.id
_entity.type
_entity.pdbx_description
1 polymer ?
#
loop_
_entity_poly.entity_id
_entity_poly.type
_entity_poly.pdbx_seq_one_letter_code
_entity_poly.pdbx_strand_id
1 'polypeptide(L)'
;MKYDVFISYSRKDQVVVDEIRQLLDSNAITYWLDTEKVHMGSEFMADIVDAIENSTITLFISSSDSNNSIYTAKEVALAFNAGKYIIPYKIDNSSFSKKLQFVM
;
A
#
# COMPACT_ATOMS: atom_id res chain seq x y z
N MET A 1 11.57 -10.26 9.22
CA MET A 1 11.92 -9.95 7.83
C MET A 1 11.62 -8.48 7.56
N LYS A 2 12.52 -7.81 6.87
CA LYS A 2 12.34 -6.38 6.57
C LYS A 2 12.22 -6.15 5.08
N TYR A 3 11.40 -5.15 4.72
CA TYR A 3 11.18 -4.72 3.35
C TYR A 3 11.51 -3.25 3.22
N ASP A 4 11.92 -2.84 2.04
CA ASP A 4 12.11 -1.42 1.76
C ASP A 4 10.77 -0.72 1.61
N VAL A 5 9.82 -1.37 0.94
CA VAL A 5 8.53 -0.77 0.57
C VAL A 5 7.37 -1.72 0.83
N PHE A 6 6.31 -1.19 1.43
CA PHE A 6 5.00 -1.83 1.46
C PHE A 6 4.14 -1.13 0.41
N ILE A 7 3.55 -1.88 -0.53
CA ILE A 7 2.73 -1.29 -1.58
C ILE A 7 1.26 -1.47 -1.24
N SER A 8 0.57 -0.35 -1.02
CA SER A 8 -0.87 -0.31 -0.76
C SER A 8 -1.58 0.11 -2.05
N TYR A 9 -2.48 -0.72 -2.55
CA TYR A 9 -3.11 -0.50 -3.85
C TYR A 9 -4.44 -1.22 -3.96
N SER A 10 -5.24 -0.82 -4.98
CA SER A 10 -6.43 -1.57 -5.36
C SER A 10 -6.05 -2.63 -6.39
N ARG A 11 -6.63 -3.82 -6.27
CA ARG A 11 -6.39 -4.92 -7.23
C ARG A 11 -6.77 -4.52 -8.66
N LYS A 12 -7.65 -3.56 -8.83
CA LYS A 12 -8.01 -3.03 -10.15
C LYS A 12 -6.86 -2.32 -10.82
N ASP A 13 -5.86 -1.91 -10.05
CA ASP A 13 -4.67 -1.22 -10.56
C ASP A 13 -3.47 -2.13 -10.74
N GLN A 14 -3.69 -3.43 -10.85
CA GLN A 14 -2.62 -4.44 -10.90
C GLN A 14 -1.63 -4.19 -12.04
N VAL A 15 -2.09 -3.72 -13.19
CA VAL A 15 -1.21 -3.47 -14.33
C VAL A 15 -0.14 -2.43 -13.98
N VAL A 16 -0.56 -1.33 -13.34
CA VAL A 16 0.37 -0.28 -12.91
C VAL A 16 1.32 -0.81 -11.84
N VAL A 17 0.79 -1.57 -10.91
CA VAL A 17 1.59 -2.15 -9.82
C VAL A 17 2.63 -3.11 -10.39
N ASP A 18 2.30 -3.89 -11.40
CA ASP A 18 3.26 -4.80 -12.03
C ASP A 18 4.41 -4.04 -12.69
N GLU A 19 4.15 -2.89 -13.30
CA GLU A 19 5.19 -2.04 -13.84
C GLU A 19 6.12 -1.50 -12.74
N ILE A 20 5.53 -1.08 -11.63
CA ILE A 20 6.29 -0.60 -10.46
C ILE A 20 7.16 -1.72 -9.89
N ARG A 21 6.62 -2.94 -9.80
CA ARG A 21 7.38 -4.09 -9.32
C ARG A 21 8.62 -4.34 -10.15
N GLN A 22 8.49 -4.27 -11.48
CA GLN A 22 9.62 -4.44 -12.37
C GLN A 22 10.70 -3.40 -12.12
N LEU A 23 10.29 -2.16 -11.90
CA LEU A 23 11.21 -1.07 -11.60
C LEU A 23 11.92 -1.30 -10.26
N LEU A 24 11.20 -1.71 -9.24
CA LEU A 24 11.77 -2.01 -7.93
C LEU A 24 12.75 -3.18 -8.00
N ASP A 25 12.36 -4.25 -8.70
CA ASP A 25 13.22 -5.41 -8.88
C ASP A 25 14.51 -5.04 -9.60
N SER A 26 14.42 -4.18 -10.62
CA SER A 26 15.59 -3.73 -11.37
C SER A 26 16.57 -2.91 -10.54
N ASN A 27 16.09 -2.32 -9.44
CA ASN A 27 16.90 -1.50 -8.54
C ASN A 27 17.22 -2.21 -7.22
N ALA A 28 16.98 -3.50 -7.14
CA ALA A 28 17.23 -4.32 -5.94
C ALA A 28 16.50 -3.79 -4.70
N ILE A 29 15.31 -3.22 -4.88
CA ILE A 29 14.47 -2.73 -3.80
C ILE A 29 13.49 -3.82 -3.41
N THR A 30 13.49 -4.21 -2.15
CA THR A 30 12.56 -5.23 -1.66
C THR A 30 11.21 -4.59 -1.35
N TYR A 31 10.13 -5.35 -1.57
CA TYR A 31 8.78 -4.85 -1.33
C TYR A 31 7.85 -5.96 -0.91
N TRP A 32 6.73 -5.58 -0.32
CA TRP A 32 5.66 -6.49 0.04
C TRP A 32 4.37 -6.03 -0.60
N LEU A 33 3.65 -6.96 -1.21
CA LEU A 33 2.35 -6.73 -1.83
C LEU A 33 1.30 -7.55 -1.11
N ASP A 34 0.14 -6.95 -0.90
CA ASP A 34 -1.04 -7.70 -0.48
C ASP A 34 -1.73 -8.24 -1.74
N THR A 35 -1.41 -9.46 -2.12
CA THR A 35 -1.97 -10.10 -3.31
C THR A 35 -3.27 -10.84 -3.04
N GLU A 36 -3.65 -10.99 -1.77
CA GLU A 36 -4.80 -11.81 -1.40
C GLU A 36 -5.81 -11.04 -0.56
N LYS A 37 -6.21 -9.88 -1.03
CA LYS A 37 -7.12 -9.00 -0.30
C LYS A 37 -8.49 -9.59 -0.03
N VAL A 38 -8.81 -10.71 -0.67
CA VAL A 38 -10.08 -11.38 -0.44
C VAL A 38 -10.09 -12.24 0.81
N HIS A 39 -8.92 -12.53 1.36
CA HIS A 39 -8.81 -13.35 2.57
C HIS A 39 -9.00 -12.48 3.80
N MET A 40 -9.96 -12.83 4.62
CA MET A 40 -10.39 -12.03 5.75
C MET A 40 -10.03 -12.67 7.10
N GLY A 41 -9.18 -13.68 7.11
CA GLY A 41 -8.77 -14.34 8.33
C GLY A 41 -7.87 -13.47 9.20
N SER A 42 -7.89 -13.71 10.53
CA SER A 42 -7.08 -12.95 11.46
C SER A 42 -5.57 -13.12 11.21
N GLU A 43 -5.15 -14.29 10.75
CA GLU A 43 -3.74 -14.52 10.41
C GLU A 43 -3.30 -13.64 9.25
N PHE A 44 -4.16 -13.49 8.24
CA PHE A 44 -3.89 -12.65 7.10
C PHE A 44 -3.77 -11.18 7.50
N MET A 45 -4.64 -10.73 8.40
CA MET A 45 -4.58 -9.37 8.91
C MET A 45 -3.28 -9.13 9.70
N ALA A 46 -2.84 -10.11 10.47
CA ALA A 46 -1.60 -10.02 11.20
C ALA A 46 -0.40 -9.91 10.25
N ASP A 47 -0.42 -10.65 9.15
CA ASP A 47 0.64 -10.60 8.15
C ASP A 47 0.75 -9.21 7.52
N ILE A 48 -0.38 -8.56 7.26
CA ILE A 48 -0.40 -7.20 6.72
C ILE A 48 0.20 -6.22 7.73
N VAL A 49 -0.20 -6.32 9.00
CA VAL A 49 0.32 -5.45 10.05
C VAL A 49 1.84 -5.63 10.18
N ASP A 50 2.30 -6.87 10.21
CA ASP A 50 3.73 -7.17 10.30
C ASP A 50 4.50 -6.60 9.10
N ALA A 51 3.96 -6.74 7.90
CA ALA A 51 4.60 -6.24 6.69
C ALA A 51 4.73 -4.71 6.73
N ILE A 52 3.68 -4.02 7.17
CA ILE A 52 3.71 -2.56 7.30
C ILE A 52 4.77 -2.14 8.33
N GLU A 53 4.77 -2.78 9.48
CA GLU A 53 5.72 -2.46 10.55
C GLU A 53 7.15 -2.74 10.17
N ASN A 54 7.39 -3.73 9.32
CA ASN A 54 8.72 -4.12 8.87
C ASN A 54 9.15 -3.46 7.56
N SER A 55 8.36 -2.53 7.04
CA SER A 55 8.70 -1.77 5.84
C SER A 55 9.14 -0.36 6.23
N THR A 56 10.09 0.19 5.51
CA THR A 56 10.56 1.55 5.75
C THR A 56 9.57 2.57 5.21
N ILE A 57 9.02 2.30 4.03
CA ILE A 57 8.15 3.21 3.28
C ILE A 57 6.87 2.49 2.93
N THR A 58 5.74 3.19 3.00
CA THR A 58 4.47 2.73 2.43
C THR A 58 4.21 3.54 1.17
N LEU A 59 4.19 2.86 0.03
CA LEU A 59 3.86 3.45 -1.26
C LEU A 59 2.37 3.24 -1.51
N PHE A 60 1.61 4.33 -1.53
CA PHE A 60 0.18 4.29 -1.80
C PHE A 60 -0.08 4.61 -3.27
N ILE A 61 -0.59 3.63 -4.00
CA ILE A 61 -0.96 3.83 -5.41
C ILE A 61 -2.33 4.50 -5.42
N SER A 62 -2.36 5.78 -5.73
CA SER A 62 -3.56 6.60 -5.63
C SER A 62 -4.34 6.58 -6.94
N SER A 63 -5.53 6.00 -6.90
CA SER A 63 -6.47 5.94 -8.02
C SER A 63 -7.88 6.13 -7.50
N SER A 64 -8.84 6.26 -8.41
CA SER A 64 -10.26 6.29 -8.01
C SER A 64 -10.62 5.06 -7.20
N ASP A 65 -10.16 3.88 -7.62
CA ASP A 65 -10.46 2.63 -6.93
C ASP A 65 -9.80 2.55 -5.56
N SER A 66 -8.52 2.90 -5.45
CA SER A 66 -7.81 2.82 -4.18
C SER A 66 -8.30 3.87 -3.18
N ASN A 67 -8.65 5.07 -3.65
CA ASN A 67 -9.18 6.12 -2.78
C ASN A 67 -10.55 5.77 -2.19
N ASN A 68 -11.26 4.83 -2.82
CA ASN A 68 -12.55 4.36 -2.34
C ASN A 68 -12.46 3.00 -1.64
N SER A 69 -11.27 2.48 -1.44
CA SER A 69 -11.08 1.17 -0.82
C SER A 69 -10.91 1.31 0.70
N ILE A 70 -11.70 0.55 1.43
CA ILE A 70 -11.57 0.47 2.89
C ILE A 70 -10.22 -0.14 3.27
N TYR A 71 -9.74 -1.11 2.49
CA TYR A 71 -8.49 -1.79 2.80
C TYR A 71 -7.28 -0.87 2.65
N THR A 72 -7.21 -0.11 1.58
CA THR A 72 -6.11 0.83 1.40
C THR A 72 -6.12 1.90 2.47
N ALA A 73 -7.31 2.40 2.85
CA ALA A 73 -7.42 3.38 3.92
C ALA A 73 -6.89 2.83 5.24
N LYS A 74 -7.22 1.58 5.57
CA LYS A 74 -6.73 0.95 6.80
C LYS A 74 -5.23 0.72 6.78
N GLU A 75 -4.69 0.29 5.64
CA GLU A 75 -3.25 0.06 5.48
C GLU A 75 -2.47 1.36 5.65
N VAL A 76 -2.94 2.43 5.02
CA VAL A 76 -2.29 3.73 5.14
C VAL A 76 -2.37 4.26 6.57
N ALA A 77 -3.52 4.08 7.23
CA ALA A 77 -3.68 4.48 8.62
C ALA A 77 -2.73 3.71 9.56
N LEU A 78 -2.55 2.41 9.34
CA LEU A 78 -1.60 1.62 10.11
C LEU A 78 -0.17 2.10 9.91
N ALA A 79 0.20 2.42 8.67
CA ALA A 79 1.52 2.95 8.37
C ALA A 79 1.74 4.30 9.04
N PHE A 80 0.75 5.16 9.02
CA PHE A 80 0.82 6.47 9.68
C PHE A 80 1.02 6.30 11.18
N ASN A 81 0.24 5.43 11.82
CA ASN A 81 0.34 5.19 13.25
C ASN A 81 1.67 4.54 13.65
N ALA A 82 2.27 3.79 12.74
CA ALA A 82 3.57 3.17 12.97
C ALA A 82 4.75 4.11 12.69
N GLY A 83 4.48 5.36 12.32
CA GLY A 83 5.51 6.34 12.04
C GLY A 83 6.26 6.12 10.74
N LYS A 84 5.64 5.43 9.78
CA LYS A 84 6.28 5.16 8.49
C LYS A 84 6.12 6.33 7.53
N TYR A 85 7.06 6.44 6.61
CA TYR A 85 6.93 7.41 5.51
C TYR A 85 5.88 6.88 4.53
N ILE A 86 4.95 7.76 4.15
CA ILE A 86 3.90 7.42 3.19
C ILE A 86 4.11 8.26 1.95
N ILE A 87 4.30 7.58 0.81
CA ILE A 87 4.49 8.24 -0.47
C ILE A 87 3.29 7.94 -1.34
N PRO A 88 2.45 8.94 -1.66
CA PRO A 88 1.36 8.74 -2.60
C PRO A 88 1.88 8.83 -4.03
N TYR A 89 1.47 7.88 -4.87
CA TYR A 89 1.77 7.90 -6.29
C TYR A 89 0.44 7.96 -7.05
N LYS A 90 0.11 9.12 -7.56
CA LYS A 90 -1.17 9.35 -8.24
C LYS A 90 -1.10 8.85 -9.67
N ILE A 91 -1.99 7.94 -10.01
CA ILE A 91 -2.08 7.39 -11.36
C ILE A 91 -3.31 7.92 -12.12
N ASP A 92 -4.14 8.71 -11.45
CA ASP A 92 -5.25 9.43 -12.07
C ASP A 92 -5.52 10.71 -11.29
N ASN A 93 -6.55 11.46 -11.67
CA ASN A 93 -6.87 12.76 -11.07
C ASN A 93 -7.82 12.68 -9.88
N SER A 94 -8.09 11.49 -9.36
CA SER A 94 -9.00 11.35 -8.23
C SER A 94 -8.43 12.00 -6.98
N SER A 95 -9.32 12.51 -6.13
CA SER A 95 -8.94 13.11 -4.86
C SER A 95 -8.83 12.03 -3.80
N PHE A 96 -7.97 12.28 -2.80
CA PHE A 96 -7.92 11.43 -1.63
C PHE A 96 -9.26 11.47 -0.90
N SER A 97 -9.67 10.32 -0.34
CA SER A 97 -10.83 10.29 0.55
C SER A 97 -10.53 11.13 1.80
N LYS A 98 -11.58 11.49 2.54
CA LYS A 98 -11.38 12.30 3.76
C LYS A 98 -10.46 11.63 4.77
N LYS A 99 -10.55 10.31 4.90
CA LYS A 99 -9.67 9.56 5.79
C LYS A 99 -8.22 9.63 5.34
N LEU A 100 -7.99 9.55 4.04
CA LEU A 100 -6.63 9.62 3.49
C LEU A 100 -6.07 11.03 3.54
N GLN A 101 -6.90 12.05 3.38
CA GLN A 101 -6.46 13.44 3.51
C GLN A 101 -5.84 13.74 4.87
N PHE A 102 -6.32 13.06 5.90
CA PHE A 102 -5.79 13.28 7.24
C PHE A 102 -4.33 12.86 7.36
N VAL A 103 -3.89 11.86 6.62
CA VAL A 103 -2.54 11.30 6.71
C VAL A 103 -1.65 11.70 5.53
N MET A 104 -2.22 12.28 4.49
CA MET A 104 -1.48 12.75 3.32
C MET A 104 -1.34 14.26 3.38
#